data_3080799c3c644322dcd2058425668c00
#
_entry.id   3080799c3c644322dcd2058425668c00
#
_cell.length_a   1.000
_cell.length_b   1.000
_cell.length_c   1.000
_cell.angle_alpha   90.00
_cell.angle_beta   90.00
_cell.angle_gamma   90.00
#
_symmetry.space_group_name_H-M   'P 1'
#
loop_
_entity.id
_entity.type
_entity.pdbx_description
1 polymer ?
#
loop_
_entity_poly.entity_id
_entity_poly.type
_entity_poly.pdbx_seq_one_letter_code
_entity_poly.pdbx_strand_id
1 'polypeptide(L)'
;MGRKDPRVDAFIKKSAGFARPILTHLRRVVHAGCPGVEETLKWGFPHFVHKGILCSMASFKEHCAFGFWKQSLLAEMRPIRDAVGDDAMGQFGRITSLSDLPDEKILIRLVSEAAALNDRGVRVARKPRPKKPPALRVPDYFMSALRGNRKALATFEGFNYSRKKDYVEWVTEARRDETRASRLETAVAWMADGKERNWKYARRGTR
;
A
#
# COMPACT_ATOMS: atom_id res chain seq x y z
N MET A 1 -2.81 -31.11 -0.13
CA MET A 1 -3.33 -30.14 -1.12
C MET A 1 -3.65 -28.82 -0.40
N GLY A 2 -3.26 -27.71 -0.98
CA GLY A 2 -3.58 -26.40 -0.42
C GLY A 2 -5.09 -26.13 -0.40
N ARG A 3 -5.53 -25.22 0.49
CA ARG A 3 -6.95 -24.91 0.68
C ARG A 3 -7.36 -23.74 -0.19
N LYS A 4 -8.30 -23.96 -1.11
CA LYS A 4 -8.94 -22.90 -1.90
C LYS A 4 -10.03 -22.20 -1.08
N ASP A 5 -10.23 -20.90 -1.35
CA ASP A 5 -11.25 -20.08 -0.70
C ASP A 5 -12.31 -19.65 -1.73
N PRO A 6 -13.59 -20.01 -1.55
CA PRO A 6 -14.68 -19.63 -2.48
C PRO A 6 -14.80 -18.13 -2.70
N ARG A 7 -14.34 -17.32 -1.74
CA ARG A 7 -14.32 -15.85 -1.88
C ARG A 7 -13.36 -15.40 -2.97
N VAL A 8 -12.29 -16.16 -3.23
CA VAL A 8 -11.35 -15.90 -4.34
C VAL A 8 -12.03 -16.24 -5.68
N ASP A 9 -12.86 -17.28 -5.75
CA ASP A 9 -13.67 -17.57 -6.94
C ASP A 9 -14.64 -16.42 -7.24
N ALA A 10 -15.33 -15.94 -6.20
CA ALA A 10 -16.25 -14.81 -6.31
C ALA A 10 -15.52 -13.52 -6.72
N PHE A 11 -14.31 -13.27 -6.20
CA PHE A 11 -13.47 -12.13 -6.57
C PHE A 11 -13.11 -12.18 -8.06
N ILE A 12 -12.61 -13.32 -8.56
CA ILE A 12 -12.26 -13.51 -9.97
C ILE A 12 -13.51 -13.30 -10.85
N LYS A 13 -14.64 -13.91 -10.50
CA LYS A 13 -15.89 -13.79 -11.23
C LYS A 13 -16.38 -12.33 -11.34
N LYS A 14 -16.18 -11.54 -10.29
CA LYS A 14 -16.60 -10.14 -10.19
C LYS A 14 -15.64 -9.17 -10.89
N SER A 15 -14.42 -9.61 -11.18
CA SER A 15 -13.40 -8.80 -11.87
C SER A 15 -13.76 -8.54 -13.32
N ALA A 16 -13.16 -7.48 -13.90
CA ALA A 16 -13.34 -7.11 -15.31
C ALA A 16 -13.00 -8.27 -16.25
N GLY A 17 -13.60 -8.31 -17.44
CA GLY A 17 -13.45 -9.40 -18.39
C GLY A 17 -12.01 -9.74 -18.73
N PHE A 18 -11.17 -8.72 -18.97
CA PHE A 18 -9.74 -8.89 -19.26
C PHE A 18 -8.95 -9.47 -18.07
N ALA A 19 -9.38 -9.16 -16.83
CA ALA A 19 -8.69 -9.56 -15.63
C ALA A 19 -8.90 -11.04 -15.26
N ARG A 20 -10.04 -11.60 -15.61
CA ARG A 20 -10.40 -12.98 -15.24
C ARG A 20 -9.39 -14.03 -15.71
N PRO A 21 -8.97 -14.06 -16.99
CA PRO A 21 -7.96 -15.02 -17.43
C PRO A 21 -6.62 -14.80 -16.72
N ILE A 22 -6.21 -13.56 -16.47
CA ILE A 22 -4.97 -13.22 -15.77
C ILE A 22 -5.00 -13.75 -14.33
N LEU A 23 -6.04 -13.43 -13.59
CA LEU A 23 -6.18 -13.86 -12.19
C LEU A 23 -6.29 -15.39 -12.07
N THR A 24 -7.00 -16.03 -13.00
CA THR A 24 -7.12 -17.51 -13.05
C THR A 24 -5.75 -18.16 -13.31
N HIS A 25 -4.98 -17.60 -14.24
CA HIS A 25 -3.63 -18.06 -14.54
C HIS A 25 -2.70 -17.89 -13.32
N LEU A 26 -2.66 -16.70 -12.72
CA LEU A 26 -1.85 -16.43 -11.53
C LEU A 26 -2.20 -17.37 -10.37
N ARG A 27 -3.50 -17.61 -10.11
CA ARG A 27 -3.95 -18.57 -9.11
C ARG A 27 -3.41 -19.98 -9.36
N ARG A 28 -3.48 -20.44 -10.61
CA ARG A 28 -2.97 -21.76 -11.03
C ARG A 28 -1.47 -21.85 -10.82
N VAL A 29 -0.73 -20.85 -11.23
CA VAL A 29 0.73 -20.76 -11.05
C VAL A 29 1.12 -20.81 -9.57
N VAL A 30 0.41 -20.10 -8.71
CA VAL A 30 0.69 -20.11 -7.27
C VAL A 30 0.45 -21.48 -6.67
N HIS A 31 -0.63 -22.16 -7.02
CA HIS A 31 -0.88 -23.54 -6.54
C HIS A 31 0.12 -24.57 -7.12
N ALA A 32 0.60 -24.35 -8.35
CA ALA A 32 1.64 -25.21 -8.94
C ALA A 32 2.99 -25.03 -8.23
N GLY A 33 3.40 -23.80 -7.92
CA GLY A 33 4.67 -23.51 -7.24
C GLY A 33 4.66 -23.77 -5.72
N CYS A 34 3.49 -23.78 -5.11
CA CYS A 34 3.32 -24.10 -3.68
C CYS A 34 2.06 -24.92 -3.45
N PRO A 35 2.11 -26.28 -3.59
CA PRO A 35 0.95 -27.14 -3.45
C PRO A 35 0.25 -27.09 -2.08
N GLY A 36 0.97 -26.65 -1.03
CA GLY A 36 0.45 -26.47 0.33
C GLY A 36 -0.11 -25.08 0.63
N VAL A 37 -0.21 -24.20 -0.37
CA VAL A 37 -0.67 -22.83 -0.18
C VAL A 37 -2.15 -22.75 0.19
N GLU A 38 -2.50 -21.87 1.10
CA GLU A 38 -3.89 -21.54 1.47
C GLU A 38 -4.27 -20.17 0.90
N GLU A 39 -5.50 -20.10 0.39
CA GLU A 39 -6.07 -18.84 -0.08
C GLU A 39 -6.82 -18.12 1.03
N THR A 40 -6.82 -16.80 0.98
CA THR A 40 -7.61 -15.94 1.85
C THR A 40 -7.83 -14.57 1.23
N LEU A 41 -8.81 -13.82 1.73
CA LEU A 41 -8.98 -12.41 1.39
C LEU A 41 -8.44 -11.55 2.53
N LYS A 42 -7.50 -10.64 2.20
CA LYS A 42 -7.02 -9.60 3.11
C LYS A 42 -7.08 -8.25 2.39
N TRP A 43 -7.52 -7.21 3.09
CA TRP A 43 -7.61 -5.84 2.52
C TRP A 43 -8.39 -5.75 1.20
N GLY A 44 -9.37 -6.66 1.00
CA GLY A 44 -10.20 -6.71 -0.20
C GLY A 44 -9.61 -7.47 -1.39
N PHE A 45 -8.40 -8.05 -1.27
CA PHE A 45 -7.70 -8.76 -2.34
C PHE A 45 -7.35 -10.20 -1.97
N PRO A 46 -7.28 -11.12 -2.97
CA PRO A 46 -6.77 -12.47 -2.77
C PRO A 46 -5.32 -12.46 -2.31
N HIS A 47 -5.06 -13.19 -1.23
CA HIS A 47 -3.75 -13.45 -0.67
C HIS A 47 -3.53 -14.96 -0.59
N PHE A 48 -2.31 -15.37 -0.83
CA PHE A 48 -1.85 -16.73 -0.75
C PHE A 48 -0.89 -16.86 0.43
N VAL A 49 -1.17 -17.82 1.31
CA VAL A 49 -0.49 -17.98 2.60
C VAL A 49 0.13 -19.35 2.70
N HIS A 50 1.40 -19.43 3.07
CA HIS A 50 2.13 -20.65 3.41
C HIS A 50 3.15 -20.28 4.49
N LYS A 51 2.91 -20.67 5.75
CA LYS A 51 3.70 -20.25 6.93
C LYS A 51 3.97 -18.73 6.99
N GLY A 52 3.05 -17.92 6.46
CA GLY A 52 3.10 -16.50 6.32
C GLY A 52 2.58 -16.05 4.96
N ILE A 53 2.43 -14.74 4.73
CA ILE A 53 1.98 -14.24 3.43
C ILE A 53 3.06 -14.54 2.38
N LEU A 54 2.66 -15.21 1.30
CA LEU A 54 3.51 -15.59 0.18
C LEU A 54 3.47 -14.50 -0.91
N CYS A 55 2.27 -14.32 -1.47
CA CYS A 55 1.99 -13.36 -2.54
C CYS A 55 0.53 -12.91 -2.50
N SER A 56 0.20 -11.93 -3.32
CA SER A 56 -1.17 -11.45 -3.50
C SER A 56 -1.40 -11.04 -4.95
N MET A 57 -2.68 -11.04 -5.35
CA MET A 57 -3.10 -10.52 -6.64
C MET A 57 -4.27 -9.55 -6.44
N ALA A 58 -4.37 -8.55 -7.33
CA ALA A 58 -5.43 -7.55 -7.32
C ALA A 58 -5.94 -7.29 -8.73
N SER A 59 -7.19 -6.84 -8.83
CA SER A 59 -7.80 -6.35 -10.07
C SER A 59 -8.27 -4.92 -9.86
N PHE A 60 -7.86 -4.04 -10.76
CA PHE A 60 -8.29 -2.65 -10.86
C PHE A 60 -9.11 -2.44 -12.13
N LYS A 61 -9.55 -1.22 -12.38
CA LYS A 61 -10.37 -0.87 -13.54
C LYS A 61 -9.69 -1.25 -14.87
N GLU A 62 -8.38 -1.04 -14.99
CA GLU A 62 -7.64 -1.14 -16.26
C GLU A 62 -6.43 -2.07 -16.21
N HIS A 63 -6.12 -2.67 -15.08
CA HIS A 63 -4.97 -3.57 -14.93
C HIS A 63 -5.14 -4.52 -13.74
N CYS A 64 -4.38 -5.59 -13.75
CA CYS A 64 -4.14 -6.43 -12.60
C CYS A 64 -2.78 -6.13 -11.99
N ALA A 65 -2.62 -6.50 -10.72
CA ALA A 65 -1.34 -6.47 -10.03
C ALA A 65 -1.06 -7.83 -9.38
N PHE A 66 0.21 -8.21 -9.35
CA PHE A 66 0.70 -9.39 -8.66
C PHE A 66 2.00 -9.05 -7.93
N GLY A 67 2.23 -9.67 -6.76
CA GLY A 67 3.44 -9.38 -6.03
C GLY A 67 3.70 -10.35 -4.87
N PHE A 68 5.00 -10.54 -4.58
CA PHE A 68 5.51 -11.37 -3.50
C PHE A 68 5.78 -10.56 -2.23
N TRP A 69 5.45 -11.12 -1.08
CA TRP A 69 5.68 -10.44 0.21
C TRP A 69 7.17 -10.25 0.53
N LYS A 70 8.01 -11.19 0.07
CA LYS A 70 9.47 -11.17 0.28
C LYS A 70 10.24 -10.92 -1.03
N GLN A 71 9.71 -10.12 -1.94
CA GLN A 71 10.29 -9.85 -3.28
C GLN A 71 11.79 -9.50 -3.27
N SER A 72 12.23 -8.72 -2.26
CA SER A 72 13.62 -8.28 -2.17
C SER A 72 14.63 -9.41 -1.93
N LEU A 73 14.15 -10.59 -1.55
CA LEU A 73 14.94 -11.79 -1.30
C LEU A 73 14.90 -12.78 -2.47
N LEU A 74 14.09 -12.52 -3.50
CA LEU A 74 13.99 -13.34 -4.70
C LEU A 74 14.94 -12.81 -5.77
N ALA A 75 15.97 -13.59 -6.10
CA ALA A 75 17.03 -13.14 -7.01
C ALA A 75 16.50 -12.79 -8.42
N GLU A 76 15.60 -13.61 -8.94
CA GLU A 76 15.00 -13.43 -10.28
C GLU A 76 14.02 -12.24 -10.34
N MET A 77 13.59 -11.67 -9.20
CA MET A 77 12.73 -10.47 -9.18
C MET A 77 13.47 -9.18 -9.49
N ARG A 78 14.81 -9.14 -9.32
CA ARG A 78 15.59 -7.92 -9.52
C ARG A 78 15.50 -7.42 -10.97
N PRO A 79 15.83 -8.22 -12.01
CA PRO A 79 15.73 -7.76 -13.40
C PRO A 79 14.29 -7.41 -13.81
N ILE A 80 13.28 -8.15 -13.30
CA ILE A 80 11.87 -7.87 -13.59
C ILE A 80 11.49 -6.50 -13.05
N ARG A 81 11.84 -6.19 -11.81
CA ARG A 81 11.54 -4.91 -11.17
C ARG A 81 12.28 -3.75 -11.86
N ASP A 82 13.55 -3.95 -12.21
CA ASP A 82 14.36 -2.90 -12.85
C ASP A 82 13.80 -2.55 -14.25
N ALA A 83 13.18 -3.52 -14.94
CA ALA A 83 12.51 -3.31 -16.22
C ALA A 83 11.14 -2.59 -16.11
N VAL A 84 10.44 -2.75 -14.98
CA VAL A 84 9.06 -2.27 -14.82
C VAL A 84 8.99 -0.87 -14.19
N GLY A 85 9.99 -0.48 -13.39
CA GLY A 85 9.95 0.77 -12.61
C GLY A 85 8.99 0.76 -11.43
N ASP A 86 8.87 1.90 -10.75
CA ASP A 86 8.07 2.04 -9.50
C ASP A 86 6.64 2.57 -9.74
N ASP A 87 6.19 2.71 -10.98
CA ASP A 87 4.97 3.46 -11.34
C ASP A 87 3.65 2.69 -11.16
N ALA A 88 3.69 1.42 -10.77
CA ALA A 88 2.48 0.61 -10.63
C ALA A 88 2.41 -0.15 -9.31
N MET A 89 1.17 -0.34 -8.81
CA MET A 89 0.94 -1.26 -7.71
C MET A 89 1.22 -2.69 -8.19
N GLY A 90 2.07 -3.42 -7.46
CA GLY A 90 2.55 -4.75 -7.84
C GLY A 90 4.02 -4.71 -8.27
N GLN A 91 4.54 -5.84 -8.68
CA GLN A 91 5.98 -6.00 -8.97
C GLN A 91 6.25 -6.41 -10.41
N PHE A 92 5.18 -6.53 -11.19
CA PHE A 92 5.20 -6.90 -12.61
C PHE A 92 4.56 -5.80 -13.47
N GLY A 93 4.48 -4.56 -12.96
CA GLY A 93 3.83 -3.44 -13.63
C GLY A 93 2.32 -3.56 -13.74
N ARG A 94 1.77 -2.88 -14.74
CA ARG A 94 0.33 -2.90 -15.06
C ARG A 94 0.07 -4.12 -15.95
N ILE A 95 -0.45 -5.19 -15.37
CA ILE A 95 -0.76 -6.42 -16.08
C ILE A 95 -2.13 -6.27 -16.74
N THR A 96 -2.18 -6.19 -18.06
CA THR A 96 -3.40 -6.01 -18.87
C THR A 96 -3.73 -7.25 -19.68
N SER A 97 -2.72 -8.10 -19.91
CA SER A 97 -2.81 -9.36 -20.65
C SER A 97 -1.86 -10.40 -20.05
N LEU A 98 -1.97 -11.65 -20.48
CA LEU A 98 -1.06 -12.72 -20.08
C LEU A 98 0.36 -12.51 -20.62
N SER A 99 0.53 -11.80 -21.74
CA SER A 99 1.84 -11.48 -22.32
C SER A 99 2.65 -10.49 -21.49
N ASP A 100 2.02 -9.76 -20.56
CA ASP A 100 2.73 -8.85 -19.64
C ASP A 100 3.40 -9.61 -18.47
N LEU A 101 3.13 -10.90 -18.35
CA LEU A 101 3.71 -11.75 -17.32
C LEU A 101 4.95 -12.49 -17.85
N PRO A 102 5.94 -12.75 -16.99
CA PRO A 102 7.03 -13.67 -17.33
C PRO A 102 6.51 -15.07 -17.67
N ASP A 103 7.35 -15.86 -18.32
CA ASP A 103 7.08 -17.26 -18.60
C ASP A 103 6.57 -17.99 -17.32
N GLU A 104 5.61 -18.87 -17.52
CA GLU A 104 4.97 -19.61 -16.43
C GLU A 104 5.98 -20.37 -15.55
N LYS A 105 7.02 -20.93 -16.15
CA LYS A 105 8.07 -21.65 -15.42
C LYS A 105 8.85 -20.71 -14.50
N ILE A 106 9.08 -19.48 -14.90
CA ILE A 106 9.72 -18.45 -14.07
C ILE A 106 8.81 -18.11 -12.89
N LEU A 107 7.54 -17.88 -13.14
CA LEU A 107 6.57 -17.57 -12.08
C LEU A 107 6.46 -18.74 -11.07
N ILE A 108 6.40 -19.98 -11.54
CA ILE A 108 6.36 -21.17 -10.67
C ILE A 108 7.63 -21.26 -9.81
N ARG A 109 8.82 -21.01 -10.38
CA ARG A 109 10.08 -20.99 -9.60
C ARG A 109 10.06 -19.91 -8.54
N LEU A 110 9.63 -18.70 -8.88
CA LEU A 110 9.51 -17.58 -7.93
C LEU A 110 8.58 -17.93 -6.77
N VAL A 111 7.45 -18.57 -7.05
CA VAL A 111 6.52 -19.03 -6.01
C VAL A 111 7.17 -20.07 -5.12
N SER A 112 7.86 -21.05 -5.70
CA SER A 112 8.57 -22.11 -4.95
C SER A 112 9.68 -21.54 -4.08
N GLU A 113 10.47 -20.59 -4.59
CA GLU A 113 11.52 -19.91 -3.85
C GLU A 113 10.94 -19.10 -2.68
N ALA A 114 9.85 -18.35 -2.92
CA ALA A 114 9.16 -17.61 -1.88
C ALA A 114 8.59 -18.52 -0.79
N ALA A 115 8.05 -19.69 -1.16
CA ALA A 115 7.58 -20.71 -0.21
C ALA A 115 8.74 -21.26 0.63
N ALA A 116 9.87 -21.58 0.01
CA ALA A 116 11.08 -22.02 0.71
C ALA A 116 11.63 -20.97 1.68
N LEU A 117 11.53 -19.67 1.35
CA LEU A 117 11.88 -18.60 2.29
C LEU A 117 10.94 -18.55 3.50
N ASN A 118 9.66 -18.86 3.31
CA ASN A 118 8.69 -18.95 4.40
C ASN A 118 8.95 -20.21 5.27
N ASP A 119 9.25 -21.33 4.66
CA ASP A 119 9.60 -22.57 5.36
C ASP A 119 10.81 -22.40 6.28
N ARG A 120 11.83 -21.69 5.81
CA ARG A 120 13.04 -21.38 6.59
C ARG A 120 12.84 -20.26 7.60
N GLY A 121 11.65 -19.67 7.69
CA GLY A 121 11.37 -18.54 8.61
C GLY A 121 12.16 -17.27 8.30
N VAL A 122 12.71 -17.13 7.08
CA VAL A 122 13.50 -15.94 6.69
C VAL A 122 12.64 -14.69 6.76
N ARG A 123 13.12 -13.63 7.39
CA ARG A 123 12.42 -12.35 7.50
C ARG A 123 13.13 -11.29 6.66
N VAL A 124 12.33 -10.48 5.97
CA VAL A 124 12.86 -9.28 5.30
C VAL A 124 13.38 -8.33 6.39
N ALA A 125 14.64 -7.92 6.26
CA ALA A 125 15.20 -6.91 7.17
C ALA A 125 14.36 -5.63 7.08
N ARG A 126 13.81 -5.21 8.20
CA ARG A 126 13.13 -3.92 8.28
C ARG A 126 14.18 -2.82 8.19
N LYS A 127 14.01 -1.87 7.29
CA LYS A 127 14.80 -0.63 7.33
C LYS A 127 14.70 -0.07 8.74
N PRO A 128 15.82 0.25 9.40
CA PRO A 128 15.79 0.85 10.72
C PRO A 128 14.87 2.09 10.66
N ARG A 129 13.88 2.14 11.52
CA ARG A 129 13.12 3.38 11.67
C ARG A 129 14.08 4.42 12.25
N PRO A 130 14.15 5.62 11.67
CA PRO A 130 14.93 6.68 12.27
C PRO A 130 14.50 6.84 13.74
N LYS A 131 15.46 6.80 14.65
CA LYS A 131 15.21 6.85 16.11
C LYS A 131 14.43 8.11 16.52
N LYS A 132 14.55 9.19 15.74
CA LYS A 132 13.73 10.41 15.86
C LYS A 132 13.25 10.83 14.47
N PRO A 133 12.00 11.25 14.31
CA PRO A 133 11.57 11.88 13.07
C PRO A 133 12.43 13.14 12.83
N PRO A 134 12.72 13.49 11.57
CA PRO A 134 13.40 14.75 11.26
C PRO A 134 12.61 15.93 11.83
N ALA A 135 13.29 17.01 12.21
CA ALA A 135 12.62 18.19 12.71
C ALA A 135 11.59 18.70 11.68
N LEU A 136 10.35 18.87 12.11
CA LEU A 136 9.31 19.38 11.24
C LEU A 136 9.57 20.88 11.02
N ARG A 137 9.88 21.26 9.78
CA ARG A 137 9.96 22.67 9.39
C ARG A 137 8.56 23.20 9.17
N VAL A 138 8.10 24.04 10.08
CA VAL A 138 6.83 24.75 9.96
C VAL A 138 7.11 26.13 9.40
N PRO A 139 6.55 26.52 8.24
CA PRO A 139 6.79 27.84 7.65
C PRO A 139 6.31 28.98 8.56
N ASP A 140 6.99 30.13 8.49
CA ASP A 140 6.68 31.28 9.35
C ASP A 140 5.26 31.82 9.12
N TYR A 141 4.77 31.82 7.87
CA TYR A 141 3.40 32.24 7.56
C TYR A 141 2.36 31.31 8.21
N PHE A 142 2.66 30.00 8.32
CA PHE A 142 1.80 29.05 8.98
C PHE A 142 1.75 29.30 10.49
N MET A 143 2.90 29.50 11.11
CA MET A 143 2.98 29.84 12.55
C MET A 143 2.33 31.19 12.85
N SER A 144 2.48 32.18 11.98
CA SER A 144 1.82 33.49 12.13
C SER A 144 0.31 33.38 12.11
N ALA A 145 -0.25 32.59 11.20
CA ALA A 145 -1.69 32.32 11.15
C ALA A 145 -2.19 31.61 12.43
N LEU A 146 -1.44 30.66 12.96
CA LEU A 146 -1.78 29.99 14.23
C LEU A 146 -1.73 30.94 15.42
N ARG A 147 -0.74 31.82 15.49
CA ARG A 147 -0.63 32.83 16.58
C ARG A 147 -1.83 33.80 16.60
N GLY A 148 -2.45 34.05 15.45
CA GLY A 148 -3.71 34.79 15.34
C GLY A 148 -4.92 34.09 15.95
N ASN A 149 -4.83 32.77 16.25
CA ASN A 149 -5.93 31.99 16.84
C ASN A 149 -5.43 31.10 17.99
N ARG A 150 -5.61 31.56 19.22
CA ARG A 150 -5.12 30.86 20.42
C ARG A 150 -5.59 29.40 20.53
N LYS A 151 -6.84 29.09 20.13
CA LYS A 151 -7.37 27.72 20.18
C LYS A 151 -6.67 26.83 19.16
N ALA A 152 -6.49 27.32 17.93
CA ALA A 152 -5.78 26.57 16.89
C ALA A 152 -4.32 26.33 17.26
N LEU A 153 -3.62 27.33 17.81
CA LEU A 153 -2.25 27.20 18.27
C LEU A 153 -2.11 26.13 19.35
N ALA A 154 -2.97 26.18 20.40
CA ALA A 154 -2.94 25.19 21.48
C ALA A 154 -3.19 23.75 20.96
N THR A 155 -4.14 23.59 20.03
CA THR A 155 -4.41 22.31 19.38
C THR A 155 -3.22 21.82 18.59
N PHE A 156 -2.60 22.70 17.78
CA PHE A 156 -1.41 22.35 17.00
C PHE A 156 -0.23 21.94 17.89
N GLU A 157 0.03 22.68 18.96
CA GLU A 157 1.09 22.36 19.92
C GLU A 157 0.87 21.01 20.60
N GLY A 158 -0.38 20.66 20.94
CA GLY A 158 -0.77 19.38 21.52
C GLY A 158 -0.73 18.19 20.55
N PHE A 159 -0.63 18.42 19.26
CA PHE A 159 -0.55 17.34 18.30
C PHE A 159 0.82 16.63 18.33
N ASN A 160 0.79 15.30 18.11
CA ASN A 160 2.02 14.55 17.86
C ASN A 160 2.64 14.93 16.50
N TYR A 161 3.87 14.48 16.25
CA TYR A 161 4.61 14.79 15.03
C TYR A 161 3.83 14.48 13.75
N SER A 162 3.16 13.33 13.68
CA SER A 162 2.42 12.92 12.47
C SER A 162 1.29 13.89 12.16
N ARG A 163 0.46 14.26 13.15
CA ARG A 163 -0.65 15.18 12.96
C ARG A 163 -0.20 16.58 12.58
N LYS A 164 0.91 17.06 13.18
CA LYS A 164 1.53 18.33 12.78
C LYS A 164 1.99 18.28 11.32
N LYS A 165 2.67 17.21 10.94
CA LYS A 165 3.19 16.98 9.60
C LYS A 165 2.05 16.97 8.57
N ASP A 166 0.96 16.25 8.83
CA ASP A 166 -0.19 16.14 7.92
C ASP A 166 -0.78 17.52 7.56
N TYR A 167 -0.86 18.43 8.52
CA TYR A 167 -1.33 19.78 8.28
C TYR A 167 -0.32 20.64 7.52
N VAL A 168 0.95 20.61 7.94
CA VAL A 168 2.01 21.38 7.32
C VAL A 168 2.19 20.96 5.86
N GLU A 169 2.29 19.67 5.58
CA GLU A 169 2.43 19.15 4.22
C GLU A 169 1.22 19.53 3.37
N TRP A 170 0.00 19.32 3.84
CA TRP A 170 -1.20 19.67 3.10
C TRP A 170 -1.26 21.13 2.67
N VAL A 171 -0.80 22.06 3.51
CA VAL A 171 -0.77 23.49 3.18
C VAL A 171 0.40 23.80 2.25
N THR A 172 1.60 23.25 2.52
CA THR A 172 2.81 23.57 1.76
C THR A 172 2.86 22.95 0.36
N GLU A 173 2.19 21.80 0.15
CA GLU A 173 2.07 21.15 -1.16
C GLU A 173 1.17 21.89 -2.15
N ALA A 174 0.45 22.91 -1.70
CA ALA A 174 -0.36 23.74 -2.59
C ALA A 174 0.53 24.51 -3.56
N ARG A 175 0.40 24.24 -4.86
CA ARG A 175 1.20 24.87 -5.92
C ARG A 175 0.82 26.35 -6.14
N ARG A 176 -0.47 26.69 -5.96
CA ARG A 176 -0.99 28.07 -6.15
C ARG A 176 -1.12 28.75 -4.81
N ASP A 177 -0.77 30.02 -4.74
CA ASP A 177 -0.82 30.81 -3.50
C ASP A 177 -2.24 30.96 -2.95
N GLU A 178 -3.24 31.14 -3.81
CA GLU A 178 -4.66 31.17 -3.44
C GLU A 178 -5.10 29.88 -2.77
N THR A 179 -4.69 28.72 -3.34
CA THR A 179 -4.99 27.39 -2.76
C THR A 179 -4.30 27.23 -1.42
N ARG A 180 -3.07 27.73 -1.28
CA ARG A 180 -2.30 27.69 -0.02
C ARG A 180 -2.99 28.52 1.05
N ALA A 181 -3.42 29.74 0.72
CA ALA A 181 -4.14 30.63 1.63
C ALA A 181 -5.45 29.98 2.10
N SER A 182 -6.28 29.49 1.19
CA SER A 182 -7.53 28.79 1.53
C SER A 182 -7.33 27.53 2.38
N ARG A 183 -6.29 26.76 2.08
CA ARG A 183 -5.94 25.59 2.92
C ARG A 183 -5.48 26.01 4.31
N LEU A 184 -4.72 27.09 4.42
CA LEU A 184 -4.25 27.63 5.70
C LEU A 184 -5.41 28.10 6.57
N GLU A 185 -6.34 28.86 6.03
CA GLU A 185 -7.57 29.29 6.72
C GLU A 185 -8.39 28.08 7.22
N THR A 186 -8.58 27.10 6.33
CA THR A 186 -9.27 25.86 6.69
C THR A 186 -8.53 25.08 7.78
N ALA A 187 -7.20 25.01 7.72
CA ALA A 187 -6.38 24.38 8.75
C ALA A 187 -6.55 25.04 10.12
N VAL A 188 -6.50 26.37 10.17
CA VAL A 188 -6.70 27.14 11.41
C VAL A 188 -8.11 26.92 11.97
N ALA A 189 -9.14 26.97 11.13
CA ALA A 189 -10.52 26.72 11.57
C ALA A 189 -10.70 25.29 12.14
N TRP A 190 -10.18 24.27 11.45
CA TRP A 190 -10.28 22.89 11.93
C TRP A 190 -9.50 22.67 13.24
N MET A 191 -8.32 23.25 13.37
CA MET A 191 -7.54 23.18 14.59
C MET A 191 -8.19 23.96 15.74
N ALA A 192 -8.86 25.07 15.47
CA ALA A 192 -9.65 25.78 16.48
C ALA A 192 -10.80 24.93 17.03
N ASP A 193 -11.34 24.02 16.21
CA ASP A 193 -12.34 23.03 16.61
C ASP A 193 -11.70 21.73 17.20
N GLY A 194 -10.40 21.66 17.41
CA GLY A 194 -9.70 20.49 17.91
C GLY A 194 -9.61 19.30 16.92
N LYS A 195 -9.86 19.53 15.64
CA LYS A 195 -9.93 18.48 14.60
C LYS A 195 -8.55 18.16 14.04
N GLU A 196 -8.32 16.87 13.73
CA GLU A 196 -7.18 16.40 12.94
C GLU A 196 -7.42 16.67 11.45
N ARG A 197 -6.35 16.73 10.63
CA ARG A 197 -6.46 16.95 9.17
C ARG A 197 -7.42 15.95 8.51
N ASN A 198 -7.38 14.70 8.91
CA ASN A 198 -8.15 13.58 8.36
C ASN A 198 -9.41 13.24 9.18
N TRP A 199 -9.93 14.16 9.99
CA TRP A 199 -11.05 13.92 10.91
C TRP A 199 -12.29 13.33 10.24
N LYS A 200 -12.55 13.65 8.96
CA LYS A 200 -13.68 13.10 8.18
C LYS A 200 -13.57 11.60 7.95
N TYR A 201 -12.36 11.06 7.97
CA TYR A 201 -12.04 9.64 7.72
C TYR A 201 -11.68 8.90 9.02
N ALA A 202 -11.58 9.60 10.14
CA ALA A 202 -11.39 8.95 11.43
C ALA A 202 -12.60 8.04 11.69
N ARG A 203 -12.35 6.73 11.85
CA ARG A 203 -13.40 5.79 12.26
C ARG A 203 -14.05 6.35 13.52
N ARG A 204 -15.35 6.57 13.50
CA ARG A 204 -16.13 6.79 14.71
C ARG A 204 -15.89 5.56 15.59
N GLY A 205 -15.08 5.75 16.64
CA GLY A 205 -14.86 4.69 17.61
C GLY A 205 -16.21 4.29 18.17
N THR A 206 -16.61 3.06 17.95
CA THR A 206 -17.64 2.41 18.76
C THR A 206 -17.15 2.47 20.20
N ARG A 207 -17.86 3.25 21.01
CA ARG A 207 -17.82 3.14 22.47
C ARG A 207 -18.42 1.82 22.88
#